data_809f6ca4f0be61616d1ca5ac5735ea98
#
_entry.id   809f6ca4f0be61616d1ca5ac5735ea98
#
_cell.length_a   1.000
_cell.length_b   1.000
_cell.length_c   1.000
_cell.angle_alpha   90.00
_cell.angle_beta   90.00
_cell.angle_gamma   90.00
#
_symmetry.space_group_name_H-M   'P 1'
#
loop_
_entity.id
_entity.type
_entity.pdbx_description
1 polymer ?
#
loop_
_entity_poly.entity_id
_entity_poly.type
_entity_poly.pdbx_seq_one_letter_code
_entity_poly.pdbx_strand_id
1 'polypeptide(L)'
;KELFFKRPLPFFTLLPIIDPMINIMPELTPVFTAYEALVAEADAVFARVGEMHPDCVTCKPGCSDCCHAMFDLSLVEAMYLNARFIEKYDFGPERSRILENAGSVDRKLTRMKRDYFRELRDAKGSEDAMEHIMEEAAKARIRCPLLDSNDQCVLYDYRPITCRLYGIPTAIGGKGHVCGQSNFAAGASYPTVHLDKIQERLDRLSVEIRDRVQSRFKELHEVFVPVSMALLTNYDDAYLGIGPAPKES
;
A
#
# COMPACT_ATOMS: atom_id res chain seq x y z
N LYS A 1 -48.33 26.72 -24.79
CA LYS A 1 -48.06 25.58 -23.88
C LYS A 1 -47.11 24.67 -24.62
N GLU A 2 -45.82 24.97 -24.51
CA GLU A 2 -44.73 24.37 -25.33
C GLU A 2 -44.13 23.19 -24.59
N LEU A 3 -44.09 22.07 -25.29
CA LEU A 3 -43.37 20.87 -24.90
C LEU A 3 -41.87 21.11 -25.16
N PHE A 4 -41.07 21.15 -24.10
CA PHE A 4 -39.63 21.15 -24.22
C PHE A 4 -39.12 19.72 -24.50
N PHE A 5 -38.69 19.49 -25.70
CA PHE A 5 -37.93 18.32 -26.12
C PHE A 5 -36.53 18.35 -25.43
N LYS A 6 -36.32 17.48 -24.47
CA LYS A 6 -34.97 17.21 -23.96
C LYS A 6 -34.21 16.39 -24.98
N ARG A 7 -33.20 16.99 -25.60
CA ARG A 7 -32.19 16.27 -26.39
C ARG A 7 -31.45 15.29 -25.49
N PRO A 8 -31.23 14.03 -25.93
CA PRO A 8 -30.32 13.14 -25.23
C PRO A 8 -28.89 13.68 -25.38
N LEU A 9 -28.18 13.77 -24.24
CA LEU A 9 -26.74 14.07 -24.23
C LEU A 9 -26.00 12.98 -25.01
N PRO A 10 -24.97 13.33 -25.81
CA PRO A 10 -24.19 12.34 -26.53
C PRO A 10 -23.53 11.41 -25.51
N PHE A 11 -23.66 10.11 -25.74
CA PHE A 11 -22.84 9.09 -25.10
C PHE A 11 -21.38 9.48 -25.34
N PHE A 12 -20.73 10.01 -24.31
CA PHE A 12 -19.27 10.04 -24.25
C PHE A 12 -18.85 8.59 -24.17
N THR A 13 -18.41 8.06 -25.29
CA THR A 13 -17.59 6.86 -25.33
C THR A 13 -16.36 7.20 -24.50
N LEU A 14 -16.30 6.66 -23.27
CA LEU A 14 -15.08 6.65 -22.48
C LEU A 14 -14.03 5.92 -23.33
N LEU A 15 -13.18 6.70 -24.00
CA LEU A 15 -11.92 6.17 -24.50
C LEU A 15 -11.24 5.52 -23.28
N PRO A 16 -10.72 4.29 -23.40
CA PRO A 16 -9.96 3.69 -22.32
C PRO A 16 -8.87 4.70 -21.96
N ILE A 17 -8.85 5.14 -20.70
CA ILE A 17 -7.73 5.92 -20.15
C ILE A 17 -6.53 5.01 -20.31
N ILE A 18 -5.66 5.33 -21.25
CA ILE A 18 -4.41 4.58 -21.44
C ILE A 18 -3.60 4.81 -20.16
N ASP A 19 -3.46 3.76 -19.37
CA ASP A 19 -2.68 3.78 -18.13
C ASP A 19 -1.22 4.17 -18.49
N PRO A 20 -0.64 5.23 -17.91
CA PRO A 20 0.74 5.62 -18.20
C PRO A 20 1.75 4.51 -17.92
N MET A 21 1.46 3.60 -16.99
CA MET A 21 2.28 2.40 -16.77
C MET A 21 2.25 1.45 -17.96
N ILE A 22 1.16 1.42 -18.73
CA ILE A 22 1.08 0.65 -19.98
C ILE A 22 2.14 1.14 -20.97
N ASN A 23 2.44 2.45 -20.97
CA ASN A 23 3.47 3.02 -21.84
C ASN A 23 4.91 2.76 -21.35
N ILE A 24 5.11 2.54 -20.04
CA ILE A 24 6.44 2.29 -19.46
C ILE A 24 6.76 0.79 -19.49
N MET A 25 5.79 -0.06 -19.14
CA MET A 25 5.94 -1.53 -19.10
C MET A 25 4.62 -2.22 -19.49
N PRO A 26 4.30 -2.31 -20.78
CA PRO A 26 3.04 -2.90 -21.25
C PRO A 26 2.81 -4.34 -20.76
N GLU A 27 3.88 -5.10 -20.56
CA GLU A 27 3.87 -6.47 -20.06
C GLU A 27 3.33 -6.59 -18.62
N LEU A 28 3.36 -5.52 -17.82
CA LEU A 28 2.85 -5.51 -16.46
C LEU A 28 1.37 -5.13 -16.35
N THR A 29 0.74 -4.68 -17.44
CA THR A 29 -0.69 -4.31 -17.45
C THR A 29 -1.60 -5.40 -16.86
N PRO A 30 -1.46 -6.70 -17.21
CA PRO A 30 -2.32 -7.73 -16.62
C PRO A 30 -2.14 -7.88 -15.11
N VAL A 31 -0.92 -7.68 -14.60
CA VAL A 31 -0.62 -7.76 -13.16
C VAL A 31 -1.29 -6.61 -12.41
N PHE A 32 -1.20 -5.38 -12.93
CA PHE A 32 -1.83 -4.23 -12.29
C PHE A 32 -3.35 -4.28 -12.39
N THR A 33 -3.92 -4.80 -13.49
CA THR A 33 -5.37 -5.06 -13.57
C THR A 33 -5.81 -6.07 -12.52
N ALA A 34 -5.05 -7.14 -12.31
CA ALA A 34 -5.34 -8.12 -11.27
C ALA A 34 -5.19 -7.54 -9.85
N TYR A 35 -4.21 -6.65 -9.64
CA TYR A 35 -4.07 -5.91 -8.40
C TYR A 35 -5.25 -4.97 -8.15
N GLU A 36 -5.71 -4.23 -9.16
CA GLU A 36 -6.90 -3.36 -9.05
C GLU A 36 -8.18 -4.14 -8.74
N ALA A 37 -8.32 -5.35 -9.30
CA ALA A 37 -9.41 -6.24 -8.93
C ALA A 37 -9.35 -6.65 -7.45
N LEU A 38 -8.15 -6.94 -6.92
CA LEU A 38 -7.94 -7.23 -5.49
C LEU A 38 -8.25 -6.01 -4.61
N VAL A 39 -7.89 -4.81 -5.07
CA VAL A 39 -8.24 -3.54 -4.41
C VAL A 39 -9.75 -3.36 -4.35
N ALA A 40 -10.47 -3.61 -5.44
CA ALA A 40 -11.93 -3.50 -5.48
C ALA A 40 -12.61 -4.51 -4.54
N GLU A 41 -12.08 -5.73 -4.44
CA GLU A 41 -12.56 -6.73 -3.46
C GLU A 41 -12.35 -6.23 -2.02
N ALA A 42 -11.20 -5.63 -1.70
CA ALA A 42 -10.91 -5.08 -0.39
C ALA A 42 -11.88 -3.93 -0.02
N ASP A 43 -12.14 -3.03 -0.98
CA ASP A 43 -13.09 -1.93 -0.79
C ASP A 43 -14.53 -2.47 -0.58
N ALA A 44 -14.94 -3.50 -1.32
CA ALA A 44 -16.25 -4.13 -1.16
C ALA A 44 -16.40 -4.82 0.22
N VAL A 45 -15.33 -5.44 0.72
CA VAL A 45 -15.31 -6.04 2.07
C VAL A 45 -15.42 -4.95 3.13
N PHE A 46 -14.66 -3.85 3.00
CA PHE A 46 -14.73 -2.72 3.93
C PHE A 46 -16.14 -2.13 3.97
N ALA A 47 -16.75 -1.87 2.81
CA ALA A 47 -18.11 -1.34 2.71
C ALA A 47 -19.12 -2.26 3.39
N ARG A 48 -19.07 -3.56 3.14
CA ARG A 48 -19.97 -4.57 3.74
C ARG A 48 -19.84 -4.60 5.28
N VAL A 49 -18.62 -4.58 5.82
CA VAL A 49 -18.43 -4.53 7.27
C VAL A 49 -18.97 -3.23 7.85
N GLY A 50 -18.79 -2.10 7.15
CA GLY A 50 -19.35 -0.80 7.54
C GLY A 50 -20.89 -0.79 7.57
N GLU A 51 -21.53 -1.44 6.59
CA GLU A 51 -23.00 -1.59 6.56
C GLU A 51 -23.52 -2.49 7.70
N MET A 52 -22.80 -3.57 8.01
CA MET A 52 -23.17 -4.51 9.08
C MET A 52 -22.93 -3.93 10.47
N HIS A 53 -21.93 -3.06 10.63
CA HIS A 53 -21.48 -2.52 11.92
C HIS A 53 -21.23 -1.00 11.83
N PRO A 54 -22.25 -0.18 11.48
CA PRO A 54 -22.08 1.25 11.23
C PRO A 54 -21.59 2.03 12.44
N ASP A 55 -21.93 1.60 13.66
CA ASP A 55 -21.48 2.24 14.90
C ASP A 55 -20.04 1.86 15.29
N CYS A 56 -19.48 0.82 14.66
CA CYS A 56 -18.13 0.35 14.95
C CYS A 56 -17.08 0.96 14.02
N VAL A 57 -17.42 1.20 12.75
CA VAL A 57 -16.53 1.80 11.77
C VAL A 57 -16.53 3.31 11.89
N THR A 58 -15.48 3.90 12.44
CA THR A 58 -15.37 5.35 12.71
C THR A 58 -14.62 6.12 11.61
N CYS A 59 -14.20 5.44 10.55
CA CYS A 59 -13.47 6.04 9.43
C CYS A 59 -14.30 7.15 8.77
N LYS A 60 -13.72 8.35 8.67
CA LYS A 60 -14.34 9.54 8.08
C LYS A 60 -13.26 10.42 7.43
N PRO A 61 -13.65 11.36 6.55
CA PRO A 61 -12.71 12.35 6.04
C PRO A 61 -11.95 13.05 7.17
N GLY A 62 -10.63 13.14 7.06
CA GLY A 62 -9.74 13.68 8.08
C GLY A 62 -9.28 12.66 9.15
N CYS A 63 -9.80 11.43 9.14
CA CYS A 63 -9.19 10.35 9.92
C CYS A 63 -7.89 9.93 9.24
N SER A 64 -6.77 10.04 9.95
CA SER A 64 -5.42 9.72 9.44
C SER A 64 -4.71 8.64 10.27
N ASP A 65 -5.41 7.88 11.10
CA ASP A 65 -4.78 6.91 12.00
C ASP A 65 -3.95 5.85 11.24
N CYS A 66 -4.48 5.27 10.15
CA CYS A 66 -3.76 4.35 9.27
C CYS A 66 -2.50 4.97 8.64
N CYS A 67 -2.47 6.30 8.46
CA CYS A 67 -1.31 7.02 7.90
C CYS A 67 -0.19 7.25 8.91
N HIS A 68 -0.31 6.74 10.12
CA HIS A 68 0.74 6.73 11.13
C HIS A 68 1.21 5.32 11.48
N ALA A 69 0.53 4.29 10.98
CA ALA A 69 0.94 2.90 11.18
C ALA A 69 2.17 2.56 10.31
N MET A 70 3.07 1.75 10.87
CA MET A 70 4.20 1.20 10.12
C MET A 70 3.79 -0.10 9.45
N PHE A 71 3.96 -0.17 8.14
CA PHE A 71 3.85 -1.39 7.36
C PHE A 71 4.67 -1.25 6.08
N ASP A 72 5.06 -2.37 5.52
CA ASP A 72 5.77 -2.42 4.26
C ASP A 72 4.82 -2.89 3.14
N LEU A 73 5.10 -2.44 1.93
CA LEU A 73 4.39 -2.78 0.71
C LEU A 73 5.09 -3.92 0.01
N SER A 74 4.33 -4.84 -0.55
CA SER A 74 4.84 -5.81 -1.51
C SER A 74 5.34 -5.12 -2.79
N LEU A 75 6.12 -5.81 -3.60
CA LEU A 75 6.65 -5.26 -4.85
C LEU A 75 5.53 -4.71 -5.75
N VAL A 76 4.43 -5.47 -5.92
CA VAL A 76 3.32 -5.03 -6.77
C VAL A 76 2.65 -3.77 -6.26
N GLU A 77 2.43 -3.64 -4.94
CA GLU A 77 1.85 -2.44 -4.34
C GLU A 77 2.78 -1.24 -4.46
N ALA A 78 4.07 -1.46 -4.21
CA ALA A 78 5.09 -0.42 -4.26
C ALA A 78 5.25 0.16 -5.67
N MET A 79 5.32 -0.70 -6.69
CA MET A 79 5.38 -0.29 -8.10
C MET A 79 4.10 0.41 -8.54
N TYR A 80 2.92 -0.12 -8.17
CA TYR A 80 1.65 0.49 -8.50
C TYR A 80 1.52 1.89 -7.87
N LEU A 81 1.82 2.03 -6.58
CA LEU A 81 1.77 3.31 -5.87
C LEU A 81 2.73 4.35 -6.48
N ASN A 82 3.95 3.93 -6.82
CA ASN A 82 4.95 4.77 -7.47
C ASN A 82 4.46 5.28 -8.82
N ALA A 83 3.88 4.41 -9.64
CA ALA A 83 3.37 4.80 -10.94
C ALA A 83 2.23 5.81 -10.84
N ARG A 84 1.27 5.57 -9.94
CA ARG A 84 0.17 6.52 -9.70
C ARG A 84 0.66 7.85 -9.11
N PHE A 85 1.75 7.81 -8.33
CA PHE A 85 2.41 9.02 -7.86
C PHE A 85 3.05 9.81 -9.01
N ILE A 86 3.77 9.15 -9.91
CA ILE A 86 4.40 9.79 -11.07
C ILE A 86 3.34 10.36 -12.02
N GLU A 87 2.26 9.62 -12.25
CA GLU A 87 1.15 10.07 -13.10
C GLU A 87 0.49 11.34 -12.55
N LYS A 88 0.21 11.37 -11.25
CA LYS A 88 -0.46 12.50 -10.60
C LYS A 88 0.46 13.70 -10.39
N TYR A 89 1.74 13.45 -10.17
CA TYR A 89 2.76 14.44 -9.85
C TYR A 89 3.99 14.21 -10.73
N ASP A 90 3.90 14.52 -12.02
CA ASP A 90 4.98 14.30 -12.99
C ASP A 90 6.20 15.21 -12.70
N PHE A 91 5.97 16.49 -12.33
CA PHE A 91 7.00 17.44 -11.93
C PHE A 91 6.41 18.55 -11.04
N GLY A 92 7.29 19.45 -10.56
CA GLY A 92 6.89 20.67 -9.86
C GLY A 92 7.06 20.64 -8.34
N PRO A 93 6.70 21.73 -7.65
CA PRO A 93 7.01 21.92 -6.22
C PRO A 93 6.26 20.92 -5.32
N GLU A 94 5.06 20.52 -5.70
CA GLU A 94 4.29 19.54 -4.94
C GLU A 94 4.98 18.17 -4.91
N ARG A 95 5.43 17.69 -6.10
CA ARG A 95 6.24 16.48 -6.20
C ARG A 95 7.49 16.58 -5.32
N SER A 96 8.24 17.67 -5.43
CA SER A 96 9.47 17.88 -4.66
C SER A 96 9.21 17.83 -3.16
N ARG A 97 8.16 18.49 -2.69
CA ARG A 97 7.74 18.47 -1.28
C ARG A 97 7.41 17.05 -0.78
N ILE A 98 6.67 16.28 -1.57
CA ILE A 98 6.32 14.89 -1.21
C ILE A 98 7.58 14.03 -1.15
N LEU A 99 8.50 14.14 -2.11
CA LEU A 99 9.75 13.38 -2.13
C LEU A 99 10.70 13.78 -1.00
N GLU A 100 10.79 15.06 -0.63
CA GLU A 100 11.55 15.53 0.54
C GLU A 100 11.00 14.95 1.84
N ASN A 101 9.66 14.94 1.99
CA ASN A 101 8.98 14.29 3.12
C ASN A 101 9.27 12.79 3.13
N ALA A 102 9.18 12.11 1.97
CA ALA A 102 9.51 10.70 1.84
C ALA A 102 10.94 10.40 2.28
N GLY A 103 11.92 11.20 1.82
CA GLY A 103 13.32 11.07 2.25
C GLY A 103 13.53 11.29 3.74
N SER A 104 12.78 12.22 4.36
CA SER A 104 12.83 12.44 5.80
C SER A 104 12.26 11.26 6.59
N VAL A 105 11.10 10.74 6.17
CA VAL A 105 10.44 9.58 6.77
C VAL A 105 11.30 8.33 6.62
N ASP A 106 11.88 8.12 5.45
CA ASP A 106 12.73 6.97 5.15
C ASP A 106 13.96 6.89 6.08
N ARG A 107 14.64 8.02 6.29
CA ARG A 107 15.76 8.10 7.24
C ARG A 107 15.34 7.75 8.68
N LYS A 108 14.13 8.15 9.10
CA LYS A 108 13.60 7.79 10.44
C LYS A 108 13.29 6.29 10.52
N LEU A 109 12.60 5.74 9.52
CA LEU A 109 12.25 4.33 9.45
C LEU A 109 13.50 3.44 9.43
N THR A 110 14.51 3.79 8.60
CA THR A 110 15.77 3.06 8.52
C THR A 110 16.48 3.03 9.89
N ARG A 111 16.50 4.16 10.61
CA ARG A 111 17.08 4.20 11.96
C ARG A 111 16.32 3.30 12.93
N MET A 112 14.99 3.42 12.97
CA MET A 112 14.15 2.61 13.87
C MET A 112 14.27 1.11 13.56
N LYS A 113 14.15 0.70 12.31
CA LYS A 113 14.30 -0.70 11.89
C LYS A 113 15.68 -1.26 12.29
N ARG A 114 16.75 -0.45 12.13
CA ARG A 114 18.09 -0.85 12.53
C ARG A 114 18.22 -1.02 14.05
N ASP A 115 17.58 -0.14 14.83
CA ASP A 115 17.64 -0.21 16.29
C ASP A 115 16.85 -1.44 16.79
N TYR A 116 15.62 -1.68 16.30
CA TYR A 116 14.87 -2.91 16.58
C TYR A 116 15.60 -4.19 16.15
N PHE A 117 16.27 -4.16 14.99
CA PHE A 117 17.07 -5.32 14.55
C PHE A 117 18.23 -5.63 15.51
N ARG A 118 18.89 -4.61 16.07
CA ARG A 118 19.93 -4.79 17.08
C ARG A 118 19.36 -5.37 18.35
N GLU A 119 18.24 -4.83 18.84
CA GLU A 119 17.57 -5.33 20.04
C GLU A 119 17.13 -6.79 19.88
N LEU A 120 16.51 -7.15 18.74
CA LEU A 120 16.14 -8.53 18.43
C LEU A 120 17.36 -9.47 18.35
N ARG A 121 18.46 -9.02 17.77
CA ARG A 121 19.69 -9.81 17.72
C ARG A 121 20.25 -10.04 19.13
N ASP A 122 20.23 -9.01 19.97
CA ASP A 122 20.78 -9.06 21.32
C ASP A 122 19.84 -9.85 22.28
N ALA A 123 18.54 -9.89 21.99
CA ALA A 123 17.53 -10.70 22.67
C ALA A 123 17.46 -12.17 22.19
N LYS A 124 18.31 -12.58 21.23
CA LYS A 124 18.30 -13.92 20.66
C LYS A 124 18.44 -14.99 21.75
N GLY A 125 17.42 -15.88 21.81
CA GLY A 125 17.34 -16.93 22.83
C GLY A 125 16.35 -16.63 23.98
N SER A 126 15.70 -15.44 23.97
CA SER A 126 14.61 -15.10 24.87
C SER A 126 13.35 -14.81 24.04
N GLU A 127 12.43 -15.77 23.97
CA GLU A 127 11.16 -15.62 23.21
C GLU A 127 10.34 -14.44 23.73
N ASP A 128 10.20 -14.29 25.05
CA ASP A 128 9.45 -13.20 25.69
C ASP A 128 10.04 -11.82 25.34
N ALA A 129 11.38 -11.69 25.34
CA ALA A 129 12.03 -10.44 24.97
C ALA A 129 11.84 -10.10 23.48
N MET A 130 11.92 -11.10 22.61
CA MET A 130 11.68 -10.92 21.18
C MET A 130 10.22 -10.54 20.90
N GLU A 131 9.24 -11.18 21.56
CA GLU A 131 7.82 -10.85 21.44
C GLU A 131 7.57 -9.40 21.88
N HIS A 132 8.11 -8.98 23.01
CA HIS A 132 8.00 -7.60 23.50
C HIS A 132 8.55 -6.57 22.51
N ILE A 133 9.74 -6.80 21.93
CA ILE A 133 10.33 -5.90 20.93
C ILE A 133 9.44 -5.80 19.69
N MET A 134 8.88 -6.92 19.24
CA MET A 134 7.98 -6.95 18.09
C MET A 134 6.67 -6.20 18.37
N GLU A 135 6.13 -6.31 19.60
CA GLU A 135 4.95 -5.56 20.01
C GLU A 135 5.23 -4.04 20.05
N GLU A 136 6.37 -3.61 20.59
CA GLU A 136 6.75 -2.19 20.60
C GLU A 136 6.96 -1.66 19.18
N ALA A 137 7.59 -2.43 18.28
CA ALA A 137 7.73 -2.08 16.87
C ALA A 137 6.36 -1.93 16.20
N ALA A 138 5.39 -2.79 16.51
CA ALA A 138 4.03 -2.72 15.96
C ALA A 138 3.24 -1.49 16.46
N LYS A 139 3.56 -0.97 17.64
CA LYS A 139 2.97 0.26 18.21
C LYS A 139 3.61 1.54 17.67
N ALA A 140 4.78 1.44 17.03
CA ALA A 140 5.50 2.61 16.55
C ALA A 140 4.68 3.40 15.51
N ARG A 141 4.75 4.73 15.61
CA ARG A 141 3.93 5.63 14.80
C ARG A 141 4.82 6.59 14.02
N ILE A 142 4.71 6.57 12.70
CA ILE A 142 5.42 7.50 11.82
C ILE A 142 4.43 8.06 10.80
N ARG A 143 4.38 9.39 10.69
CA ARG A 143 3.52 10.06 9.72
C ARG A 143 3.89 9.67 8.28
N CYS A 144 2.93 9.22 7.52
CA CYS A 144 3.07 8.85 6.12
C CYS A 144 3.47 10.09 5.28
N PRO A 145 4.43 9.98 4.34
CA PRO A 145 4.84 11.10 3.48
C PRO A 145 3.75 11.59 2.53
N LEU A 146 2.70 10.77 2.30
CA LEU A 146 1.55 11.10 1.46
C LEU A 146 0.45 11.90 2.19
N LEU A 147 0.60 12.18 3.50
CA LEU A 147 -0.32 13.07 4.21
C LEU A 147 0.02 14.53 3.92
N ASP A 148 -0.99 15.29 3.48
CA ASP A 148 -0.91 16.74 3.34
C ASP A 148 -1.05 17.47 4.69
N SER A 149 -1.10 18.80 4.65
CA SER A 149 -1.26 19.66 5.84
C SER A 149 -2.64 19.54 6.50
N ASN A 150 -3.62 18.97 5.82
CA ASN A 150 -4.98 18.79 6.30
C ASN A 150 -5.25 17.36 6.76
N ASP A 151 -4.20 16.56 6.96
CA ASP A 151 -4.27 15.14 7.30
C ASP A 151 -5.04 14.29 6.27
N GLN A 152 -4.97 14.69 4.98
CA GLN A 152 -5.56 13.95 3.88
C GLN A 152 -4.48 13.27 3.04
N CYS A 153 -4.74 12.03 2.63
CA CYS A 153 -3.84 11.29 1.76
C CYS A 153 -3.93 11.86 0.33
N VAL A 154 -2.80 12.35 -0.19
CA VAL A 154 -2.74 12.91 -1.56
C VAL A 154 -2.91 11.86 -2.67
N LEU A 155 -2.77 10.57 -2.33
CA LEU A 155 -3.04 9.42 -3.21
C LEU A 155 -4.17 8.54 -2.66
N TYR A 156 -5.24 9.14 -2.13
CA TYR A 156 -6.31 8.42 -1.43
C TYR A 156 -6.91 7.26 -2.25
N ASP A 157 -7.17 7.47 -3.53
CA ASP A 157 -7.78 6.48 -4.41
C ASP A 157 -6.83 5.31 -4.74
N TYR A 158 -5.53 5.53 -4.61
CA TYR A 158 -4.47 4.56 -4.90
C TYR A 158 -3.82 3.96 -3.64
N ARG A 159 -4.50 4.06 -2.50
CA ARG A 159 -4.00 3.52 -1.23
C ARG A 159 -3.75 2.02 -1.32
N PRO A 160 -2.65 1.53 -0.71
CA PRO A 160 -2.39 0.11 -0.54
C PRO A 160 -3.53 -0.61 0.20
N ILE A 161 -3.62 -1.92 0.05
CA ILE A 161 -4.73 -2.71 0.63
C ILE A 161 -4.76 -2.62 2.15
N THR A 162 -3.61 -2.60 2.81
CA THR A 162 -3.53 -2.41 4.26
C THR A 162 -4.20 -1.11 4.71
N CYS A 163 -4.02 0.00 3.99
CA CYS A 163 -4.69 1.27 4.29
C CYS A 163 -6.21 1.18 4.14
N ARG A 164 -6.69 0.39 3.17
CA ARG A 164 -8.13 0.25 2.86
C ARG A 164 -8.85 -0.58 3.91
N LEU A 165 -8.19 -1.56 4.49
CA LEU A 165 -8.75 -2.48 5.47
C LEU A 165 -8.53 -2.06 6.94
N TYR A 166 -7.75 -0.99 7.18
CA TYR A 166 -7.28 -0.63 8.53
C TYR A 166 -8.40 -0.35 9.54
N GLY A 167 -9.55 0.15 9.12
CA GLY A 167 -10.68 0.54 9.97
C GLY A 167 -11.63 -0.60 10.36
N ILE A 168 -11.41 -1.81 9.87
CA ILE A 168 -12.23 -3.00 10.14
C ILE A 168 -11.40 -4.10 10.79
N PRO A 169 -12.02 -5.14 11.42
CA PRO A 169 -11.28 -6.24 12.03
C PRO A 169 -10.44 -7.01 11.00
N THR A 170 -9.16 -7.19 11.32
CA THR A 170 -8.21 -7.97 10.53
C THR A 170 -7.52 -9.01 11.40
N ALA A 171 -6.91 -10.03 10.80
CA ALA A 171 -6.10 -11.02 11.50
C ALA A 171 -4.81 -11.29 10.74
N ILE A 172 -3.70 -11.43 11.49
CA ILE A 172 -2.37 -11.80 11.00
C ILE A 172 -1.86 -12.94 11.91
N GLY A 173 -1.41 -14.06 11.33
CA GLY A 173 -0.92 -15.19 12.10
C GLY A 173 -1.93 -15.71 13.13
N GLY A 174 -3.23 -15.60 12.85
CA GLY A 174 -4.30 -15.99 13.77
C GLY A 174 -4.59 -14.98 14.90
N LYS A 175 -3.80 -13.91 15.06
CA LYS A 175 -4.05 -12.83 16.03
C LYS A 175 -4.94 -11.76 15.40
N GLY A 176 -6.05 -11.41 16.07
CA GLY A 176 -6.99 -10.37 15.63
C GLY A 176 -6.47 -8.96 15.96
N HIS A 177 -6.70 -8.03 15.03
CA HIS A 177 -6.34 -6.62 15.16
C HIS A 177 -7.52 -5.74 14.77
N VAL A 178 -7.70 -4.64 15.49
CA VAL A 178 -8.65 -3.58 15.18
C VAL A 178 -7.98 -2.22 15.28
N CYS A 179 -8.47 -1.25 14.53
CA CYS A 179 -8.02 0.13 14.67
C CYS A 179 -8.38 0.66 16.07
N GLY A 180 -7.43 1.30 16.75
CA GLY A 180 -7.66 1.87 18.09
C GLY A 180 -8.69 3.01 18.12
N GLN A 181 -9.05 3.56 16.94
CA GLN A 181 -10.10 4.57 16.80
C GLN A 181 -11.48 3.96 16.50
N SER A 182 -11.56 2.64 16.24
CA SER A 182 -12.82 1.94 15.96
C SER A 182 -13.53 1.56 17.26
N ASN A 183 -14.83 1.30 17.16
CA ASN A 183 -15.65 0.87 18.31
C ASN A 183 -15.90 -0.66 18.32
N PHE A 184 -15.03 -1.45 17.68
CA PHE A 184 -15.10 -2.90 17.75
C PHE A 184 -14.69 -3.38 19.16
N ALA A 185 -15.61 -4.04 19.86
CA ALA A 185 -15.36 -4.50 21.21
C ALA A 185 -14.40 -5.71 21.24
N ALA A 186 -13.43 -5.68 22.13
CA ALA A 186 -12.55 -6.82 22.37
C ALA A 186 -13.33 -8.07 22.81
N GLY A 187 -12.99 -9.23 22.24
CA GLY A 187 -13.64 -10.51 22.56
C GLY A 187 -14.99 -10.76 21.89
N ALA A 188 -15.56 -9.79 21.18
CA ALA A 188 -16.75 -10.01 20.36
C ALA A 188 -16.39 -10.60 19.00
N SER A 189 -17.33 -11.35 18.40
CA SER A 189 -17.13 -11.97 17.09
C SER A 189 -17.58 -11.02 15.99
N TYR A 190 -16.67 -10.71 15.06
CA TYR A 190 -16.92 -9.87 13.90
C TYR A 190 -16.40 -10.52 12.61
N PRO A 191 -16.96 -10.17 11.45
CA PRO A 191 -16.33 -10.51 10.18
C PRO A 191 -14.91 -9.98 10.14
N THR A 192 -13.94 -10.87 9.97
CA THR A 192 -12.52 -10.56 10.09
C THR A 192 -11.79 -10.88 8.79
N VAL A 193 -11.00 -9.94 8.28
CA VAL A 193 -10.18 -10.15 7.09
C VAL A 193 -8.84 -10.77 7.49
N HIS A 194 -8.52 -11.93 6.93
CA HIS A 194 -7.23 -12.59 7.11
C HIS A 194 -6.19 -11.97 6.17
N LEU A 195 -5.33 -11.10 6.71
CA LEU A 195 -4.31 -10.41 5.91
C LEU A 195 -3.26 -11.37 5.34
N ASP A 196 -3.02 -12.51 5.99
CA ASP A 196 -2.14 -13.55 5.44
C ASP A 196 -2.61 -14.03 4.05
N LYS A 197 -3.93 -14.20 3.84
CA LYS A 197 -4.50 -14.58 2.54
C LYS A 197 -4.40 -13.46 1.49
N ILE A 198 -4.48 -12.21 1.92
CA ILE A 198 -4.25 -11.06 1.05
C ILE A 198 -2.76 -11.04 0.65
N GLN A 199 -1.86 -11.22 1.63
CA GLN A 199 -0.42 -11.26 1.38
C GLN A 199 -0.05 -12.35 0.36
N GLU A 200 -0.58 -13.57 0.49
CA GLU A 200 -0.36 -14.65 -0.48
C GLU A 200 -0.78 -14.26 -1.92
N ARG A 201 -1.81 -13.44 -2.06
CA ARG A 201 -2.25 -12.94 -3.38
C ARG A 201 -1.31 -11.88 -3.92
N LEU A 202 -0.86 -10.96 -3.06
CA LEU A 202 0.13 -9.93 -3.40
C LEU A 202 1.48 -10.55 -3.78
N ASP A 203 1.90 -11.60 -3.06
CA ASP A 203 3.12 -12.34 -3.35
C ASP A 203 3.05 -13.01 -4.73
N ARG A 204 1.91 -13.63 -5.08
CA ARG A 204 1.70 -14.20 -6.42
C ARG A 204 1.80 -13.14 -7.52
N LEU A 205 1.22 -11.94 -7.31
CA LEU A 205 1.33 -10.84 -8.27
C LEU A 205 2.78 -10.33 -8.37
N SER A 206 3.50 -10.29 -7.25
CA SER A 206 4.92 -9.90 -7.23
C SER A 206 5.81 -10.93 -7.96
N VAL A 207 5.51 -12.23 -7.81
CA VAL A 207 6.15 -13.30 -8.60
C VAL A 207 5.87 -13.11 -10.10
N GLU A 208 4.62 -12.81 -10.45
CA GLU A 208 4.24 -12.56 -11.84
C GLU A 208 4.99 -11.36 -12.46
N ILE A 209 5.22 -10.28 -11.68
CA ILE A 209 6.08 -9.17 -12.11
C ILE A 209 7.47 -9.69 -12.46
N ARG A 210 8.14 -10.37 -11.52
CA ARG A 210 9.49 -10.93 -11.71
C ARG A 210 9.59 -11.77 -12.99
N ASP A 211 8.61 -12.63 -13.20
CA ASP A 211 8.61 -13.58 -14.32
C ASP A 211 8.34 -12.87 -15.66
N ARG A 212 7.43 -11.90 -15.70
CA ARG A 212 7.11 -11.13 -16.93
C ARG A 212 8.28 -10.26 -17.38
N VAL A 213 8.95 -9.59 -16.44
CA VAL A 213 10.14 -8.78 -16.76
C VAL A 213 11.40 -9.64 -16.97
N GLN A 214 11.30 -10.96 -16.79
CA GLN A 214 12.43 -11.90 -16.88
C GLN A 214 13.61 -11.46 -16.02
N SER A 215 13.31 -11.09 -14.77
CA SER A 215 14.33 -10.60 -13.86
C SER A 215 15.43 -11.62 -13.61
N ARG A 216 16.70 -11.17 -13.65
CA ARG A 216 17.83 -11.96 -13.16
C ARG A 216 17.87 -12.12 -11.63
N PHE A 217 17.11 -11.27 -10.90
CA PHE A 217 17.01 -11.34 -9.44
C PHE A 217 15.88 -12.32 -9.06
N LYS A 218 16.26 -13.52 -8.67
CA LYS A 218 15.31 -14.60 -8.33
C LYS A 218 14.38 -14.23 -7.17
N GLU A 219 14.85 -13.41 -6.23
CA GLU A 219 14.17 -13.01 -5.01
C GLU A 219 13.52 -11.63 -5.14
N LEU A 220 13.41 -11.05 -6.36
CA LEU A 220 12.80 -9.74 -6.57
C LEU A 220 11.39 -9.65 -5.98
N HIS A 221 10.61 -10.74 -6.02
CA HIS A 221 9.25 -10.82 -5.50
C HIS A 221 9.16 -10.76 -3.97
N GLU A 222 10.27 -11.00 -3.26
CA GLU A 222 10.35 -10.95 -1.80
C GLU A 222 10.64 -9.53 -1.28
N VAL A 223 10.69 -8.56 -2.16
CA VAL A 223 10.94 -7.16 -1.79
C VAL A 223 9.73 -6.59 -1.06
N PHE A 224 9.98 -6.10 0.15
CA PHE A 224 9.06 -5.32 0.95
C PHE A 224 9.68 -3.96 1.27
N VAL A 225 8.96 -2.90 0.99
CA VAL A 225 9.44 -1.52 1.19
C VAL A 225 8.38 -0.64 1.84
N PRO A 226 8.76 0.30 2.71
CA PRO A 226 7.83 1.28 3.24
C PRO A 226 7.34 2.23 2.12
N VAL A 227 6.21 2.90 2.36
CA VAL A 227 5.65 3.89 1.42
C VAL A 227 6.70 4.94 1.00
N SER A 228 7.57 5.35 1.92
CA SER A 228 8.67 6.30 1.60
C SER A 228 9.59 5.77 0.51
N MET A 229 10.07 4.54 0.64
CA MET A 229 10.92 3.90 -0.36
C MET A 229 10.18 3.65 -1.67
N ALA A 230 8.90 3.25 -1.62
CA ALA A 230 8.11 3.07 -2.83
C ALA A 230 8.06 4.34 -3.68
N LEU A 231 7.99 5.53 -3.05
CA LEU A 231 7.99 6.82 -3.75
C LEU A 231 9.38 7.25 -4.26
N LEU A 232 10.44 6.89 -3.54
CA LEU A 232 11.81 7.29 -3.84
C LEU A 232 12.52 6.37 -4.83
N THR A 233 12.00 5.15 -5.01
CA THR A 233 12.60 4.14 -5.88
C THR A 233 12.31 4.44 -7.35
N ASN A 234 13.34 4.35 -8.18
CA ASN A 234 13.18 4.27 -9.62
C ASN A 234 13.10 2.78 -10.03
N TYR A 235 11.93 2.34 -10.46
CA TYR A 235 11.68 0.95 -10.87
C TYR A 235 12.10 0.75 -12.33
N ASP A 236 13.38 1.00 -12.62
CA ASP A 236 13.98 0.85 -13.94
C ASP A 236 14.55 -0.57 -14.17
N ASP A 237 15.12 -0.79 -15.36
CA ASP A 237 15.72 -2.07 -15.75
C ASP A 237 16.79 -2.54 -14.77
N ALA A 238 17.55 -1.61 -14.20
CA ALA A 238 18.62 -1.94 -13.24
C ALA A 238 18.04 -2.46 -11.93
N TYR A 239 16.99 -1.77 -11.40
CA TYR A 239 16.30 -2.19 -10.19
C TYR A 239 15.57 -3.53 -10.38
N LEU A 240 14.89 -3.68 -11.50
CA LEU A 240 14.12 -4.89 -11.81
C LEU A 240 15.01 -6.05 -12.29
N GLY A 241 16.29 -5.81 -12.53
CA GLY A 241 17.22 -6.84 -12.99
C GLY A 241 16.97 -7.28 -14.43
N ILE A 242 16.44 -6.39 -15.29
CA ILE A 242 16.21 -6.65 -16.71
C ILE A 242 17.53 -6.54 -17.48
N GLY A 243 17.75 -7.48 -18.38
CA GLY A 243 18.96 -7.52 -19.22
C GLY A 243 20.17 -8.20 -18.57
N PRO A 244 21.34 -8.16 -19.24
CA PRO A 244 22.57 -8.84 -18.77
C PRO A 244 23.10 -8.20 -17.49
N ALA A 245 23.74 -9.02 -16.65
CA ALA A 245 24.44 -8.51 -15.47
C ALA A 245 25.50 -7.46 -15.87
N PRO A 246 25.69 -6.38 -15.08
CA PRO A 246 26.79 -5.46 -15.30
C PRO A 246 28.12 -6.23 -15.35
N LYS A 247 28.97 -5.94 -16.35
CA LYS A 247 30.32 -6.50 -16.36
C LYS A 247 31.05 -5.93 -15.16
N GLU A 248 31.56 -6.82 -14.31
CA GLU A 248 32.48 -6.42 -13.24
C GLU A 248 33.68 -5.71 -13.87
N SER A 249 33.86 -4.44 -13.50
CA SER A 249 34.99 -3.61 -13.97
C SER A 249 36.17 -3.74 -13.03
#